data_3189b56ae07398d4ddfe07f720ae09f5
#
_entry.id   3189b56ae07398d4ddfe07f720ae09f5
#
_cell.length_a   1.000
_cell.length_b   1.000
_cell.length_c   1.000
_cell.angle_alpha   90.00
_cell.angle_beta   90.00
_cell.angle_gamma   90.00
#
_symmetry.space_group_name_H-M   'P 1'
#
loop_
_entity.id
_entity.type
_entity.pdbx_description
1 polymer ?
#
loop_
_entity_poly.entity_id
_entity_poly.type
_entity_poly.pdbx_seq_one_letter_code
_entity_poly.pdbx_strand_id
1 'polypeptide(L)'
;MKIALLNDTHCGTRNSSDIFLDNAEKFYDDVFFPTVLERGISHIVHLGDYYDNRKFINFRALNRNRNHFLKPLRENGMTMDIICGNHDTYYKNTNELNSLKELLGHYMNEVNILHEPTVMDYDGFKLGLVPWISAENEKQSLDFIANAKCDWLGGHFDIEGYEMMKGRKCEHGLQRSIFKRFEKVLSGHFHTKSIQDNIEYLGSQMEFFWNDAHDDKYFHILDTETREMEAIRNPYTLYHKITYDDRNTDYMQYDLSQIENKFVKIVVINKADTFIFDKFVDRIQNKSILELKIAENFNEFVGENVEDSEISVEDTSTLLYTYIDAVETDLDKDRIKSHMSDLMLEAQTLEIA
;
A
#
# COMPACT_ATOMS: atom_id res chain seq x y z
N MET A 1 -10.51 23.37 10.60
CA MET A 1 -9.30 22.77 11.23
C MET A 1 -8.40 22.11 10.18
N LYS A 2 -7.15 21.72 10.56
CA LYS A 2 -6.31 20.87 9.70
C LYS A 2 -6.25 19.46 10.26
N ILE A 3 -6.32 18.45 9.38
CA ILE A 3 -6.20 17.04 9.73
C ILE A 3 -5.09 16.38 8.90
N ALA A 4 -4.41 15.40 9.48
CA ALA A 4 -3.45 14.58 8.75
C ALA A 4 -4.15 13.34 8.20
N LEU A 5 -3.84 12.97 6.96
CA LEU A 5 -4.34 11.77 6.30
C LEU A 5 -3.21 10.76 6.16
N LEU A 6 -3.43 9.56 6.66
CA LEU A 6 -2.58 8.39 6.53
C LEU A 6 -3.38 7.21 5.97
N ASN A 7 -2.70 6.26 5.38
CA ASN A 7 -3.24 4.98 4.90
C ASN A 7 -2.10 4.00 4.68
N ASP A 8 -2.39 2.73 4.57
CA ASP A 8 -1.42 1.71 4.16
C ASP A 8 -0.07 1.82 4.91
N THR A 9 -0.14 1.88 6.26
CA THR A 9 1.06 1.95 7.10
C THR A 9 1.75 0.59 7.26
N HIS A 10 1.01 -0.50 7.02
CA HIS A 10 1.50 -1.88 6.97
C HIS A 10 2.51 -2.21 8.09
N CYS A 11 2.13 -1.93 9.33
CA CYS A 11 2.97 -2.25 10.48
C CYS A 11 3.31 -3.74 10.51
N GLY A 12 4.60 -4.05 10.46
CA GLY A 12 5.10 -5.42 10.42
C GLY A 12 5.32 -5.98 9.01
N THR A 13 5.31 -5.14 8.00
CA THR A 13 5.57 -5.52 6.60
C THR A 13 6.87 -6.33 6.43
N ARG A 14 6.94 -7.12 5.37
CA ARG A 14 8.09 -7.98 5.04
C ARG A 14 8.52 -8.87 6.20
N ASN A 15 7.55 -9.58 6.81
CA ASN A 15 7.76 -10.45 7.97
C ASN A 15 8.39 -9.71 9.15
N SER A 16 8.03 -8.45 9.35
CA SER A 16 8.56 -7.59 10.41
C SER A 16 10.08 -7.40 10.31
N SER A 17 10.60 -7.25 9.11
CA SER A 17 12.01 -6.97 8.85
C SER A 17 12.46 -5.70 9.55
N ASP A 18 13.61 -5.73 10.22
CA ASP A 18 14.17 -4.58 10.93
C ASP A 18 14.41 -3.39 10.01
N ILE A 19 14.80 -3.63 8.75
CA ILE A 19 15.02 -2.58 7.76
C ILE A 19 13.75 -1.75 7.54
N PHE A 20 12.60 -2.42 7.41
CA PHE A 20 11.31 -1.74 7.20
C PHE A 20 10.80 -1.10 8.49
N LEU A 21 11.03 -1.74 9.64
CA LEU A 21 10.70 -1.14 10.93
C LEU A 21 11.53 0.12 11.19
N ASP A 22 12.85 0.09 10.93
CA ASP A 22 13.74 1.26 11.05
C ASP A 22 13.32 2.39 10.10
N ASN A 23 12.89 2.06 8.88
CA ASN A 23 12.41 3.05 7.92
C ASN A 23 11.09 3.69 8.37
N ALA A 24 10.17 2.91 8.92
CA ALA A 24 8.91 3.41 9.48
C ALA A 24 9.16 4.34 10.68
N GLU A 25 10.06 3.97 11.58
CA GLU A 25 10.45 4.81 12.73
C GLU A 25 11.03 6.14 12.27
N LYS A 26 11.97 6.13 11.32
CA LYS A 26 12.51 7.37 10.74
C LYS A 26 11.43 8.25 10.12
N PHE A 27 10.47 7.65 9.43
CA PHE A 27 9.34 8.41 8.89
C PHE A 27 8.53 9.06 10.00
N TYR A 28 8.19 8.32 11.06
CA TYR A 28 7.39 8.87 12.16
C TYR A 28 8.16 9.92 12.96
N ASP A 29 9.41 9.63 13.32
CA ASP A 29 10.19 10.46 14.23
C ASP A 29 10.73 11.72 13.56
N ASP A 30 11.13 11.65 12.27
CA ASP A 30 11.81 12.74 11.59
C ASP A 30 10.90 13.54 10.65
N VAL A 31 9.77 12.93 10.18
CA VAL A 31 8.92 13.55 9.15
C VAL A 31 7.51 13.79 9.66
N PHE A 32 6.82 12.73 10.06
CA PHE A 32 5.39 12.80 10.35
C PHE A 32 5.10 13.65 11.61
N PHE A 33 5.56 13.20 12.78
CA PHE A 33 5.27 13.91 14.04
C PHE A 33 5.84 15.33 14.07
N PRO A 34 7.09 15.60 13.64
CA PRO A 34 7.59 16.97 13.59
C PRO A 34 6.71 17.89 12.74
N THR A 35 6.29 17.41 11.54
CA THR A 35 5.47 18.21 10.64
C THR A 35 4.09 18.51 11.21
N VAL A 36 3.39 17.49 11.74
CA VAL A 36 2.02 17.69 12.25
C VAL A 36 2.01 18.55 13.52
N LEU A 37 3.01 18.39 14.39
CA LEU A 37 3.15 19.18 15.62
C LEU A 37 3.51 20.65 15.32
N GLU A 38 4.48 20.90 14.42
CA GLU A 38 4.84 22.26 13.98
C GLU A 38 3.62 23.01 13.42
N ARG A 39 2.74 22.31 12.71
CA ARG A 39 1.52 22.86 12.09
C ARG A 39 0.30 22.89 13.01
N GLY A 40 0.45 22.45 14.26
CA GLY A 40 -0.63 22.42 15.25
C GLY A 40 -1.76 21.46 14.91
N ILE A 41 -1.45 20.37 14.17
CA ILE A 41 -2.42 19.36 13.80
C ILE A 41 -2.51 18.33 14.93
N SER A 42 -3.73 18.10 15.42
CA SER A 42 -4.00 17.19 16.55
C SER A 42 -4.91 16.02 16.17
N HIS A 43 -5.32 15.93 14.90
CA HIS A 43 -6.22 14.87 14.45
C HIS A 43 -5.72 14.19 13.19
N ILE A 44 -5.82 12.86 13.17
CA ILE A 44 -5.42 11.98 12.08
C ILE A 44 -6.67 11.26 11.56
N VAL A 45 -6.79 11.10 10.25
CA VAL A 45 -7.70 10.16 9.62
C VAL A 45 -6.88 9.11 8.91
N HIS A 46 -7.05 7.84 9.27
CA HIS A 46 -6.34 6.71 8.69
C HIS A 46 -7.27 5.86 7.83
N LEU A 47 -6.96 5.74 6.54
CA LEU A 47 -7.82 5.09 5.55
C LEU A 47 -7.52 3.59 5.37
N GLY A 48 -7.20 2.89 6.45
CA GLY A 48 -7.06 1.42 6.44
C GLY A 48 -5.66 0.90 6.17
N ASP A 49 -5.51 -0.42 6.28
CA ASP A 49 -4.26 -1.16 6.19
C ASP A 49 -3.19 -0.66 7.18
N TYR A 50 -3.60 -0.65 8.45
CA TYR A 50 -2.70 -0.25 9.53
C TYR A 50 -1.67 -1.34 9.83
N TYR A 51 -2.10 -2.60 9.91
CA TYR A 51 -1.25 -3.76 10.07
C TYR A 51 -1.08 -4.52 8.74
N ASP A 52 0.08 -5.15 8.57
CA ASP A 52 0.44 -5.84 7.33
C ASP A 52 -0.19 -7.24 7.23
N ASN A 53 -0.17 -8.00 8.32
CA ASN A 53 -0.61 -9.39 8.29
C ASN A 53 -1.97 -9.56 8.96
N ARG A 54 -2.88 -10.26 8.28
CA ARG A 54 -4.26 -10.52 8.72
C ARG A 54 -4.37 -11.39 9.97
N LYS A 55 -3.46 -12.36 10.14
CA LYS A 55 -3.63 -13.48 11.09
C LYS A 55 -2.72 -13.40 12.32
N PHE A 56 -1.61 -12.68 12.25
CA PHE A 56 -0.65 -12.59 13.36
C PHE A 56 0.17 -11.30 13.29
N ILE A 57 0.70 -10.90 14.41
CA ILE A 57 1.64 -9.79 14.49
C ILE A 57 2.88 -10.21 15.28
N ASN A 58 4.05 -9.79 14.82
CA ASN A 58 5.29 -9.94 15.56
C ASN A 58 5.31 -8.96 16.74
N PHE A 59 5.56 -9.45 17.94
CA PHE A 59 5.61 -8.61 19.16
C PHE A 59 6.65 -7.50 19.09
N ARG A 60 7.76 -7.70 18.38
CA ARG A 60 8.76 -6.65 18.18
C ARG A 60 8.19 -5.52 17.30
N ALA A 61 7.53 -5.84 16.18
CA ALA A 61 6.87 -4.86 15.33
C ALA A 61 5.80 -4.10 16.10
N LEU A 62 4.95 -4.80 16.86
CA LEU A 62 3.93 -4.20 17.71
C LEU A 62 4.53 -3.25 18.76
N ASN A 63 5.63 -3.66 19.41
CA ASN A 63 6.32 -2.84 20.42
C ASN A 63 6.92 -1.57 19.79
N ARG A 64 7.58 -1.70 18.63
CA ARG A 64 8.18 -0.58 17.92
C ARG A 64 7.11 0.40 17.42
N ASN A 65 6.03 -0.09 16.83
CA ASN A 65 4.88 0.75 16.44
C ASN A 65 4.28 1.49 17.64
N ARG A 66 4.13 0.80 18.76
CA ARG A 66 3.65 1.44 20.01
C ARG A 66 4.55 2.59 20.43
N ASN A 67 5.87 2.42 20.37
CA ASN A 67 6.81 3.43 20.85
C ASN A 67 6.94 4.62 19.90
N HIS A 68 6.89 4.41 18.58
CA HIS A 68 7.16 5.43 17.56
C HIS A 68 5.91 6.03 16.92
N PHE A 69 4.73 5.41 17.11
CA PHE A 69 3.47 5.96 16.61
C PHE A 69 2.43 6.18 17.72
N LEU A 70 1.98 5.12 18.40
CA LEU A 70 0.86 5.21 19.35
C LEU A 70 1.19 6.01 20.62
N LYS A 71 2.41 5.86 21.14
CA LYS A 71 2.85 6.61 22.32
C LYS A 71 3.04 8.10 22.02
N PRO A 72 3.75 8.53 20.96
CA PRO A 72 3.78 9.93 20.54
C PRO A 72 2.40 10.53 20.27
N LEU A 73 1.48 9.78 19.65
CA LEU A 73 0.10 10.21 19.45
C LEU A 73 -0.56 10.57 20.78
N ARG A 74 -0.48 9.67 21.77
CA ARG A 74 -1.03 9.89 23.12
C ARG A 74 -0.33 11.04 23.86
N GLU A 75 1.00 11.07 23.88
CA GLU A 75 1.79 12.06 24.62
C GLU A 75 1.58 13.49 24.11
N ASN A 76 1.25 13.64 22.84
CA ASN A 76 0.93 14.95 22.22
C ASN A 76 -0.57 15.27 22.23
N GLY A 77 -1.40 14.46 22.88
CA GLY A 77 -2.85 14.68 22.96
C GLY A 77 -3.55 14.62 21.61
N MET A 78 -2.99 13.87 20.67
CA MET A 78 -3.56 13.68 19.34
C MET A 78 -4.63 12.59 19.35
N THR A 79 -5.56 12.67 18.40
CA THR A 79 -6.61 11.68 18.17
C THR A 79 -6.57 11.14 16.74
N MET A 80 -7.12 9.95 16.53
CA MET A 80 -7.16 9.31 15.23
C MET A 80 -8.51 8.63 14.99
N ASP A 81 -9.16 8.97 13.87
CA ASP A 81 -10.23 8.15 13.30
C ASP A 81 -9.61 7.17 12.31
N ILE A 82 -9.95 5.89 12.42
CA ILE A 82 -9.40 4.84 11.57
C ILE A 82 -10.49 3.91 11.06
N ILE A 83 -10.43 3.59 9.78
CA ILE A 83 -11.22 2.53 9.15
C ILE A 83 -10.38 1.28 8.92
N CYS A 84 -11.05 0.13 8.81
CA CYS A 84 -10.42 -1.14 8.46
C CYS A 84 -10.09 -1.19 6.97
N GLY A 85 -8.85 -1.56 6.63
CA GLY A 85 -8.46 -1.98 5.29
C GLY A 85 -8.54 -3.51 5.13
N ASN A 86 -8.19 -4.03 3.95
CA ASN A 86 -8.25 -5.47 3.69
C ASN A 86 -7.20 -6.28 4.45
N HIS A 87 -6.04 -5.67 4.77
CA HIS A 87 -5.00 -6.30 5.59
C HIS A 87 -5.34 -6.33 7.08
N ASP A 88 -6.23 -5.46 7.54
CA ASP A 88 -6.65 -5.44 8.94
C ASP A 88 -7.66 -6.55 9.27
N THR A 89 -8.35 -7.11 8.27
CA THR A 89 -9.39 -8.14 8.47
C THR A 89 -8.82 -9.54 8.54
N TYR A 90 -9.27 -10.35 9.52
CA TYR A 90 -8.84 -11.76 9.62
C TYR A 90 -9.40 -12.60 8.47
N TYR A 91 -10.71 -12.49 8.22
CA TYR A 91 -11.42 -13.19 7.13
C TYR A 91 -11.62 -12.23 5.94
N LYS A 92 -11.62 -12.78 4.71
CA LYS A 92 -11.83 -11.98 3.49
C LYS A 92 -13.26 -11.49 3.30
N ASN A 93 -14.23 -12.22 3.86
CA ASN A 93 -15.66 -12.00 3.66
C ASN A 93 -16.35 -11.18 4.74
N THR A 94 -15.67 -10.84 5.82
CA THR A 94 -16.21 -10.08 6.96
C THR A 94 -15.14 -9.21 7.61
N ASN A 95 -15.55 -8.05 8.14
CA ASN A 95 -14.71 -7.16 8.94
C ASN A 95 -14.91 -7.35 10.45
N GLU A 96 -15.69 -8.34 10.88
CA GLU A 96 -16.04 -8.52 12.29
C GLU A 96 -14.80 -8.75 13.17
N LEU A 97 -13.96 -9.71 12.78
CA LEU A 97 -12.67 -9.94 13.42
C LEU A 97 -11.57 -9.22 12.65
N ASN A 98 -10.95 -8.21 13.31
CA ASN A 98 -9.92 -7.41 12.69
C ASN A 98 -8.85 -6.95 13.71
N SER A 99 -7.64 -6.70 13.20
CA SER A 99 -6.49 -6.32 14.01
C SER A 99 -6.66 -5.01 14.76
N LEU A 100 -7.44 -4.07 14.23
CA LEU A 100 -7.66 -2.78 14.88
C LEU A 100 -8.40 -2.97 16.20
N LYS A 101 -9.49 -3.76 16.21
CA LYS A 101 -10.24 -4.08 17.44
C LYS A 101 -9.37 -4.78 18.46
N GLU A 102 -8.62 -5.80 18.02
CA GLU A 102 -7.85 -6.66 18.90
C GLU A 102 -6.63 -5.95 19.50
N LEU A 103 -5.97 -5.05 18.74
CA LEU A 103 -4.68 -4.50 19.14
C LEU A 103 -4.75 -3.03 19.58
N LEU A 104 -5.72 -2.25 19.10
CA LEU A 104 -5.87 -0.83 19.45
C LEU A 104 -6.89 -0.58 20.57
N GLY A 105 -7.56 -1.59 21.07
CA GLY A 105 -8.57 -1.46 22.14
C GLY A 105 -8.08 -0.75 23.42
N HIS A 106 -6.77 -0.77 23.70
CA HIS A 106 -6.16 -0.05 24.82
C HIS A 106 -5.97 1.45 24.57
N TYR A 107 -6.27 1.93 23.36
CA TYR A 107 -6.11 3.32 22.91
C TYR A 107 -7.46 3.99 22.61
N MET A 108 -8.56 3.50 23.17
CA MET A 108 -9.92 3.98 22.89
C MET A 108 -10.17 5.47 23.15
N ASN A 109 -9.33 6.12 23.96
CA ASN A 109 -9.41 7.55 24.20
C ASN A 109 -8.77 8.38 23.06
N GLU A 110 -7.78 7.78 22.37
CA GLU A 110 -7.01 8.42 21.31
C GLU A 110 -7.43 7.94 19.93
N VAL A 111 -7.88 6.68 19.83
CA VAL A 111 -8.19 6.02 18.55
C VAL A 111 -9.67 5.64 18.50
N ASN A 112 -10.37 6.22 17.56
CA ASN A 112 -11.77 5.90 17.24
C ASN A 112 -11.79 4.97 16.03
N ILE A 113 -12.14 3.70 16.25
CA ILE A 113 -12.20 2.69 15.18
C ILE A 113 -13.61 2.71 14.59
N LEU A 114 -13.71 3.09 13.34
CA LEU A 114 -14.96 3.12 12.60
C LEU A 114 -15.23 1.76 11.95
N HIS A 115 -16.16 1.02 12.50
CA HIS A 115 -16.50 -0.33 12.07
C HIS A 115 -17.51 -0.37 10.92
N GLU A 116 -18.31 0.69 10.82
CA GLU A 116 -19.36 0.85 9.81
C GLU A 116 -19.20 2.16 9.05
N PRO A 117 -19.73 2.25 7.83
CA PRO A 117 -19.74 3.49 7.09
C PRO A 117 -20.35 4.62 7.89
N THR A 118 -19.61 5.70 8.12
CA THR A 118 -19.97 6.77 9.05
C THR A 118 -19.64 8.14 8.45
N VAL A 119 -20.46 9.14 8.69
CA VAL A 119 -20.13 10.55 8.38
C VAL A 119 -19.52 11.19 9.61
N MET A 120 -18.26 11.60 9.49
CA MET A 120 -17.55 12.39 10.50
C MET A 120 -17.67 13.88 10.19
N ASP A 121 -17.75 14.71 11.24
CA ASP A 121 -17.81 16.17 11.12
C ASP A 121 -16.54 16.78 11.73
N TYR A 122 -15.73 17.40 10.90
CA TYR A 122 -14.48 18.07 11.27
C TYR A 122 -14.66 19.59 11.14
N ASP A 123 -15.22 20.22 12.19
CA ASP A 123 -15.54 21.66 12.23
C ASP A 123 -16.45 22.13 11.06
N GLY A 124 -17.49 21.35 10.79
CA GLY A 124 -18.44 21.62 9.71
C GLY A 124 -18.08 21.01 8.36
N PHE A 125 -16.87 20.48 8.20
CA PHE A 125 -16.51 19.68 7.03
C PHE A 125 -16.92 18.23 7.24
N LYS A 126 -17.81 17.74 6.38
CA LYS A 126 -18.35 16.38 6.48
C LYS A 126 -17.63 15.43 5.54
N LEU A 127 -16.92 14.46 6.12
CA LEU A 127 -16.24 13.38 5.43
C LEU A 127 -16.95 12.05 5.72
N GLY A 128 -17.48 11.40 4.69
CA GLY A 128 -17.96 10.03 4.81
C GLY A 128 -16.76 9.09 4.85
N LEU A 129 -16.69 8.17 5.82
CA LEU A 129 -15.63 7.18 5.95
C LEU A 129 -16.22 5.79 5.79
N VAL A 130 -15.68 5.00 4.85
CA VAL A 130 -16.18 3.66 4.51
C VAL A 130 -15.04 2.66 4.70
N PRO A 131 -15.14 1.72 5.66
CA PRO A 131 -14.21 0.62 5.84
C PRO A 131 -14.14 -0.28 4.60
N TRP A 132 -13.16 -1.17 4.56
CA TRP A 132 -13.05 -2.20 3.53
C TRP A 132 -14.41 -2.88 3.27
N ILE A 133 -14.78 -2.96 2.00
CA ILE A 133 -16.05 -3.55 1.59
C ILE A 133 -15.84 -5.04 1.39
N SER A 134 -16.41 -5.82 2.30
CA SER A 134 -16.46 -7.29 2.25
C SER A 134 -17.85 -7.75 1.83
N ALA A 135 -17.99 -9.04 1.50
CA ALA A 135 -19.29 -9.60 1.12
C ALA A 135 -20.39 -9.38 2.18
N GLU A 136 -20.03 -9.35 3.47
CA GLU A 136 -20.96 -9.14 4.57
C GLU A 136 -21.53 -7.72 4.60
N ASN A 137 -20.70 -6.71 4.41
CA ASN A 137 -21.07 -5.29 4.56
C ASN A 137 -21.32 -4.56 3.22
N GLU A 138 -21.22 -5.25 2.08
CA GLU A 138 -21.31 -4.66 0.75
C GLU A 138 -22.61 -3.83 0.58
N LYS A 139 -23.75 -4.43 0.91
CA LYS A 139 -25.02 -3.74 0.76
C LYS A 139 -25.09 -2.47 1.60
N GLN A 140 -24.68 -2.53 2.87
CA GLN A 140 -24.68 -1.37 3.78
C GLN A 140 -23.77 -0.28 3.26
N SER A 141 -22.56 -0.66 2.80
CA SER A 141 -21.57 0.28 2.27
C SER A 141 -22.04 0.95 0.98
N LEU A 142 -22.62 0.20 0.04
CA LEU A 142 -23.16 0.76 -1.19
C LEU A 142 -24.38 1.65 -0.94
N ASP A 143 -25.28 1.27 -0.02
CA ASP A 143 -26.41 2.10 0.40
C ASP A 143 -25.92 3.40 1.06
N PHE A 144 -24.87 3.34 1.87
CA PHE A 144 -24.23 4.54 2.44
C PHE A 144 -23.63 5.43 1.35
N ILE A 145 -22.82 4.89 0.44
CA ILE A 145 -22.22 5.64 -0.68
C ILE A 145 -23.31 6.34 -1.50
N ALA A 146 -24.46 5.70 -1.73
CA ALA A 146 -25.56 6.27 -2.48
C ALA A 146 -26.26 7.42 -1.75
N ASN A 147 -26.36 7.38 -0.40
CA ASN A 147 -27.27 8.24 0.37
C ASN A 147 -26.58 9.15 1.41
N ALA A 148 -25.28 8.99 1.69
CA ALA A 148 -24.54 9.76 2.70
C ALA A 148 -24.64 11.27 2.43
N LYS A 149 -24.85 12.05 3.49
CA LYS A 149 -24.93 13.52 3.41
C LYS A 149 -23.57 14.14 3.73
N CYS A 150 -22.63 13.94 2.83
CA CYS A 150 -21.29 14.53 2.87
C CYS A 150 -20.85 14.88 1.45
N ASP A 151 -19.92 15.82 1.34
CA ASP A 151 -19.36 16.26 0.05
C ASP A 151 -18.17 15.42 -0.35
N TRP A 152 -17.36 14.99 0.63
CA TRP A 152 -16.19 14.17 0.43
C TRP A 152 -16.39 12.77 1.03
N LEU A 153 -15.75 11.79 0.39
CA LEU A 153 -15.75 10.40 0.85
C LEU A 153 -14.29 9.92 1.02
N GLY A 154 -14.00 9.23 2.10
CA GLY A 154 -12.76 8.52 2.33
C GLY A 154 -13.04 7.03 2.49
N GLY A 155 -12.15 6.19 2.01
CA GLY A 155 -12.31 4.75 2.16
C GLY A 155 -11.06 3.96 1.83
N HIS A 156 -11.22 2.64 1.87
CA HIS A 156 -10.21 1.69 1.43
C HIS A 156 -10.83 0.88 0.29
N PHE A 157 -10.69 1.40 -0.93
CA PHE A 157 -11.48 0.94 -2.07
C PHE A 157 -10.63 0.23 -3.11
N ASP A 158 -11.21 -0.80 -3.71
CA ASP A 158 -10.77 -1.41 -4.94
C ASP A 158 -11.64 -0.87 -6.08
N ILE A 159 -11.08 0.00 -6.94
CA ILE A 159 -11.85 0.70 -7.99
C ILE A 159 -11.32 0.34 -9.36
N GLU A 160 -12.21 -0.13 -10.24
CA GLU A 160 -11.89 -0.51 -11.61
C GLU A 160 -11.25 0.63 -12.41
N GLY A 161 -10.17 0.30 -13.14
CA GLY A 161 -9.46 1.19 -14.05
C GLY A 161 -8.36 2.02 -13.44
N TYR A 162 -8.13 1.94 -12.11
CA TYR A 162 -6.99 2.57 -11.44
C TYR A 162 -5.76 1.67 -11.46
N GLU A 163 -4.58 2.26 -11.40
CA GLU A 163 -3.33 1.50 -11.30
C GLU A 163 -3.16 0.96 -9.87
N MET A 164 -3.21 -0.36 -9.73
CA MET A 164 -2.87 -1.07 -8.50
C MET A 164 -1.37 -0.95 -8.21
N MET A 165 -0.57 -1.05 -9.27
CA MET A 165 0.87 -0.85 -9.29
C MET A 165 1.27 -0.37 -10.68
N LYS A 166 2.46 0.17 -10.82
CA LYS A 166 2.98 0.76 -12.06
C LYS A 166 2.81 -0.19 -13.26
N GLY A 167 1.97 0.20 -14.19
CA GLY A 167 1.69 -0.55 -15.43
C GLY A 167 0.62 -1.65 -15.30
N ARG A 168 0.03 -1.88 -14.12
CA ARG A 168 -1.07 -2.84 -13.92
C ARG A 168 -2.30 -2.16 -13.36
N LYS A 169 -3.41 -2.23 -14.10
CA LYS A 169 -4.69 -1.66 -13.68
C LYS A 169 -5.55 -2.70 -12.97
N CYS A 170 -6.36 -2.23 -12.05
CA CYS A 170 -7.45 -2.99 -11.46
C CYS A 170 -8.52 -3.26 -12.54
N GLU A 171 -8.76 -4.53 -12.84
CA GLU A 171 -9.75 -4.97 -13.82
C GLU A 171 -11.08 -5.31 -13.16
N HIS A 172 -11.09 -5.50 -11.86
CA HIS A 172 -12.25 -5.86 -11.06
C HIS A 172 -12.35 -4.91 -9.86
N GLY A 173 -13.54 -4.56 -9.47
CA GLY A 173 -13.73 -3.68 -8.33
C GLY A 173 -14.99 -2.81 -8.48
N LEU A 174 -15.07 -1.80 -7.65
CA LEU A 174 -16.19 -0.88 -7.64
C LEU A 174 -16.20 -0.01 -8.90
N GLN A 175 -17.38 0.17 -9.48
CA GLN A 175 -17.56 1.03 -10.63
C GLN A 175 -17.40 2.51 -10.22
N ARG A 176 -16.56 3.27 -10.95
CA ARG A 176 -16.34 4.70 -10.71
C ARG A 176 -17.62 5.54 -10.69
N SER A 177 -18.67 5.07 -11.37
CA SER A 177 -19.95 5.76 -11.49
C SER A 177 -20.63 6.00 -10.15
N ILE A 178 -20.45 5.13 -9.14
CA ILE A 178 -21.07 5.26 -7.82
C ILE A 178 -20.51 6.44 -7.02
N PHE A 179 -19.31 6.90 -7.36
CA PHE A 179 -18.61 7.98 -6.67
C PHE A 179 -18.86 9.37 -7.27
N LYS A 180 -19.53 9.47 -8.43
CA LYS A 180 -19.72 10.75 -9.15
C LYS A 180 -20.44 11.85 -8.40
N ARG A 181 -21.22 11.48 -7.38
CA ARG A 181 -21.98 12.45 -6.57
C ARG A 181 -21.13 13.24 -5.60
N PHE A 182 -19.95 12.75 -5.26
CA PHE A 182 -19.05 13.40 -4.31
C PHE A 182 -18.17 14.44 -5.03
N GLU A 183 -17.86 15.52 -4.33
CA GLU A 183 -16.89 16.50 -4.80
C GLU A 183 -15.50 15.88 -4.91
N LYS A 184 -15.11 15.07 -3.92
CA LYS A 184 -13.86 14.34 -3.89
C LYS A 184 -13.99 13.01 -3.16
N VAL A 185 -13.26 12.01 -3.65
CA VAL A 185 -13.13 10.69 -3.02
C VAL A 185 -11.65 10.42 -2.79
N LEU A 186 -11.31 10.06 -1.55
CA LEU A 186 -9.95 9.70 -1.14
C LEU A 186 -9.90 8.20 -0.85
N SER A 187 -8.89 7.52 -1.33
CA SER A 187 -8.73 6.09 -1.06
C SER A 187 -7.30 5.72 -0.64
N GLY A 188 -7.18 4.83 0.34
CA GLY A 188 -6.03 3.97 0.53
C GLY A 188 -6.09 2.77 -0.43
N HIS A 189 -5.39 1.70 -0.13
CA HIS A 189 -5.29 0.42 -0.82
C HIS A 189 -4.23 0.37 -1.93
N PHE A 190 -4.25 1.28 -2.89
CA PHE A 190 -3.20 1.30 -3.92
C PHE A 190 -2.06 2.22 -3.49
N HIS A 191 -0.84 1.64 -3.47
CA HIS A 191 0.33 2.32 -2.90
C HIS A 191 0.90 3.42 -3.79
N THR A 192 0.52 3.46 -5.07
CA THR A 192 0.90 4.52 -6.00
C THR A 192 -0.14 5.64 -5.96
N LYS A 193 0.32 6.87 -5.72
CA LYS A 193 -0.55 8.05 -5.77
C LYS A 193 -1.09 8.26 -7.18
N SER A 194 -2.41 8.36 -7.31
CA SER A 194 -3.05 8.58 -8.60
C SER A 194 -4.34 9.37 -8.47
N ILE A 195 -4.65 10.18 -9.49
CA ILE A 195 -5.86 11.00 -9.54
C ILE A 195 -6.53 10.79 -10.90
N GLN A 196 -7.81 10.44 -10.88
CA GLN A 196 -8.66 10.43 -12.06
C GLN A 196 -10.05 10.97 -11.69
N ASP A 197 -10.55 11.94 -12.44
CA ASP A 197 -11.80 12.65 -12.17
C ASP A 197 -11.82 13.22 -10.73
N ASN A 198 -12.79 12.82 -9.92
CA ASN A 198 -12.94 13.25 -8.53
C ASN A 198 -12.36 12.25 -7.52
N ILE A 199 -11.68 11.20 -7.97
CA ILE A 199 -11.13 10.14 -7.10
C ILE A 199 -9.61 10.25 -7.04
N GLU A 200 -9.06 10.24 -5.82
CA GLU A 200 -7.64 10.29 -5.55
C GLU A 200 -7.23 9.12 -4.64
N TYR A 201 -6.37 8.24 -5.15
CA TYR A 201 -5.60 7.32 -4.32
C TYR A 201 -4.44 8.10 -3.72
N LEU A 202 -4.34 8.11 -2.40
CA LEU A 202 -3.32 8.89 -1.70
C LEU A 202 -1.91 8.29 -1.85
N GLY A 203 -1.84 6.99 -2.14
CA GLY A 203 -0.60 6.24 -2.11
C GLY A 203 -0.10 5.98 -0.69
N SER A 204 0.84 5.07 -0.53
CA SER A 204 1.48 4.82 0.76
C SER A 204 2.49 5.91 1.10
N GLN A 205 2.76 6.12 2.40
CA GLN A 205 3.78 7.07 2.85
C GLN A 205 5.19 6.48 2.87
N MET A 206 5.34 5.18 2.58
CA MET A 206 6.62 4.46 2.55
C MET A 206 6.68 3.49 1.38
N GLU A 207 7.89 3.09 1.00
CA GLU A 207 8.12 2.02 0.02
C GLU A 207 8.08 0.66 0.70
N PHE A 208 7.33 -0.29 0.11
CA PHE A 208 7.21 -1.66 0.61
C PHE A 208 7.71 -2.71 -0.39
N PHE A 209 7.67 -2.39 -1.69
CA PHE A 209 7.94 -3.33 -2.79
C PHE A 209 8.84 -2.72 -3.84
N TRP A 210 9.43 -3.57 -4.70
CA TRP A 210 10.21 -3.14 -5.86
C TRP A 210 9.44 -2.23 -6.83
N ASN A 211 8.12 -2.33 -6.85
CA ASN A 211 7.28 -1.46 -7.68
C ASN A 211 7.23 -0.03 -7.17
N ASP A 212 7.53 0.19 -5.90
CA ASP A 212 7.60 1.51 -5.28
C ASP A 212 8.90 2.26 -5.62
N ALA A 213 9.92 1.57 -6.19
CA ALA A 213 11.17 2.20 -6.57
C ALA A 213 10.95 3.35 -7.56
N HIS A 214 11.46 4.54 -7.22
CA HIS A 214 11.26 5.79 -7.95
C HIS A 214 9.80 6.28 -7.99
N ASP A 215 8.99 5.89 -7.00
CA ASP A 215 7.66 6.41 -6.76
C ASP A 215 7.71 7.27 -5.48
N ASP A 216 7.43 8.57 -5.62
CA ASP A 216 7.46 9.47 -4.46
C ASP A 216 6.33 9.12 -3.49
N LYS A 217 6.67 8.97 -2.21
CA LYS A 217 5.75 8.60 -1.14
C LYS A 217 5.37 9.80 -0.29
N TYR A 218 4.10 9.85 0.15
CA TYR A 218 3.54 11.02 0.82
C TYR A 218 2.60 10.62 1.96
N PHE A 219 2.48 11.48 2.96
CA PHE A 219 1.25 11.63 3.72
C PHE A 219 0.61 12.97 3.34
N HIS A 220 -0.64 13.21 3.74
CA HIS A 220 -1.34 14.40 3.30
C HIS A 220 -1.86 15.21 4.49
N ILE A 221 -1.97 16.52 4.30
CA ILE A 221 -2.62 17.43 5.23
C ILE A 221 -3.81 18.05 4.51
N LEU A 222 -4.99 17.87 5.08
CA LEU A 222 -6.23 18.48 4.59
C LEU A 222 -6.62 19.65 5.49
N ASP A 223 -6.80 20.81 4.91
CA ASP A 223 -7.44 21.94 5.55
C ASP A 223 -8.96 21.85 5.32
N THR A 224 -9.72 21.60 6.37
CA THR A 224 -11.18 21.35 6.28
C THR A 224 -11.99 22.62 5.97
N GLU A 225 -11.42 23.80 6.18
CA GLU A 225 -12.07 25.08 5.87
C GLU A 225 -11.91 25.43 4.39
N THR A 226 -10.67 25.36 3.86
CA THR A 226 -10.40 25.68 2.46
C THR A 226 -10.61 24.51 1.51
N ARG A 227 -10.67 23.28 2.03
CA ARG A 227 -10.71 21.99 1.29
C ARG A 227 -9.46 21.76 0.44
N GLU A 228 -8.37 22.46 0.75
CA GLU A 228 -7.08 22.24 0.11
C GLU A 228 -6.34 21.08 0.77
N MET A 229 -5.68 20.28 -0.04
CA MET A 229 -4.89 19.14 0.40
C MET A 229 -3.44 19.30 -0.05
N GLU A 230 -2.52 19.21 0.91
CA GLU A 230 -1.07 19.29 0.69
C GLU A 230 -0.47 17.89 0.86
N ALA A 231 0.33 17.45 -0.12
CA ALA A 231 1.11 16.22 -0.04
C ALA A 231 2.48 16.51 0.57
N ILE A 232 2.81 15.86 1.69
CA ILE A 232 4.09 15.98 2.37
C ILE A 232 4.94 14.77 2.01
N ARG A 233 6.04 15.02 1.30
CA ARG A 233 6.91 13.96 0.80
C ARG A 233 7.70 13.30 1.94
N ASN A 234 7.73 11.97 1.96
CA ASN A 234 8.70 11.21 2.73
C ASN A 234 10.03 11.13 1.93
N PRO A 235 11.14 11.66 2.46
CA PRO A 235 12.43 11.61 1.77
C PRO A 235 13.10 10.23 1.84
N TYR A 236 12.65 9.34 2.73
CA TYR A 236 13.29 8.04 2.97
C TYR A 236 12.82 7.00 1.97
N THR A 237 13.74 6.49 1.19
CA THR A 237 13.50 5.45 0.17
C THR A 237 14.38 4.24 0.45
N LEU A 238 13.85 3.03 0.18
CA LEU A 238 14.54 1.77 0.39
C LEU A 238 15.00 1.11 -0.90
N TYR A 239 14.36 1.40 -2.03
CA TYR A 239 14.62 0.72 -3.29
C TYR A 239 15.27 1.64 -4.32
N HIS A 240 16.22 1.11 -5.07
CA HIS A 240 16.84 1.82 -6.18
C HIS A 240 17.02 0.89 -7.38
N LYS A 241 16.39 1.22 -8.51
CA LYS A 241 16.54 0.49 -9.79
C LYS A 241 17.52 1.22 -10.69
N ILE A 242 18.45 0.49 -11.28
CA ILE A 242 19.40 0.98 -12.28
C ILE A 242 19.12 0.24 -13.58
N THR A 243 18.75 0.96 -14.62
CA THR A 243 18.66 0.40 -15.97
C THR A 243 20.04 0.42 -16.61
N TYR A 244 20.62 -0.76 -16.85
CA TYR A 244 21.95 -0.91 -17.43
C TYR A 244 21.86 -1.02 -18.96
N ASP A 245 22.50 -0.08 -19.66
CA ASP A 245 22.64 -0.09 -21.11
C ASP A 245 23.97 0.57 -21.48
N ASP A 246 24.99 -0.22 -21.81
CA ASP A 246 26.35 0.25 -22.04
C ASP A 246 26.59 0.82 -23.45
N ARG A 247 25.56 0.92 -24.29
CA ARG A 247 25.67 1.55 -25.62
C ARG A 247 25.90 3.05 -25.57
N ASN A 248 25.36 3.71 -24.52
CA ASN A 248 25.32 5.17 -24.44
C ASN A 248 25.71 5.73 -23.05
N THR A 249 26.09 4.88 -22.10
CA THR A 249 26.36 5.28 -20.73
C THR A 249 27.73 4.78 -20.29
N ASP A 250 28.58 5.67 -19.76
CA ASP A 250 29.84 5.30 -19.13
C ASP A 250 29.61 4.88 -17.67
N TYR A 251 29.49 3.56 -17.45
CA TYR A 251 29.29 3.00 -16.12
C TYR A 251 30.52 3.04 -15.22
N MET A 252 31.70 3.37 -15.75
CA MET A 252 32.89 3.58 -14.93
C MET A 252 32.78 4.91 -14.16
N GLN A 253 32.04 5.89 -14.69
CA GLN A 253 31.78 7.19 -14.06
C GLN A 253 30.36 7.35 -13.51
N TYR A 254 29.53 6.28 -13.57
CA TYR A 254 28.15 6.35 -13.12
C TYR A 254 28.06 6.73 -11.64
N ASP A 255 27.19 7.71 -11.31
CA ASP A 255 26.99 8.17 -9.94
C ASP A 255 26.24 7.12 -9.10
N LEU A 256 26.88 6.68 -8.03
CA LEU A 256 26.37 5.71 -7.07
C LEU A 256 26.07 6.34 -5.70
N SER A 257 25.93 7.66 -5.61
CA SER A 257 25.69 8.35 -4.34
C SER A 257 24.32 8.00 -3.72
N GLN A 258 23.36 7.60 -4.54
CA GLN A 258 21.98 7.38 -4.12
C GLN A 258 21.67 5.95 -3.69
N ILE A 259 22.63 5.00 -3.75
CA ILE A 259 22.36 3.58 -3.48
C ILE A 259 22.68 3.15 -2.04
N GLU A 260 23.34 3.98 -1.25
CA GLU A 260 23.74 3.61 0.11
C GLU A 260 22.51 3.29 1.00
N ASN A 261 22.62 2.18 1.74
CA ASN A 261 21.55 1.63 2.59
C ASN A 261 20.24 1.34 1.83
N LYS A 262 20.33 0.92 0.57
CA LYS A 262 19.17 0.55 -0.24
C LYS A 262 19.27 -0.86 -0.79
N PHE A 263 18.11 -1.42 -1.11
CA PHE A 263 17.99 -2.55 -2.01
C PHE A 263 18.24 -2.05 -3.43
N VAL A 264 19.21 -2.60 -4.12
CA VAL A 264 19.62 -2.18 -5.46
C VAL A 264 19.26 -3.27 -6.48
N LYS A 265 18.60 -2.90 -7.57
CA LYS A 265 18.33 -3.81 -8.69
C LYS A 265 18.92 -3.24 -9.97
N ILE A 266 19.73 -4.04 -10.65
CA ILE A 266 20.20 -3.74 -12.00
C ILE A 266 19.30 -4.48 -12.99
N VAL A 267 18.65 -3.73 -13.87
CA VAL A 267 17.87 -4.27 -15.01
C VAL A 267 18.72 -4.12 -16.27
N VAL A 268 19.20 -5.23 -16.80
CA VAL A 268 20.11 -5.23 -17.94
C VAL A 268 19.32 -5.21 -19.25
N ILE A 269 19.40 -4.08 -19.95
CA ILE A 269 18.81 -3.92 -21.30
C ILE A 269 19.83 -4.34 -22.36
N ASN A 270 21.08 -3.88 -22.21
CA ASN A 270 22.17 -4.24 -23.10
C ASN A 270 23.48 -4.33 -22.33
N LYS A 271 24.23 -5.41 -22.59
CA LYS A 271 25.54 -5.70 -22.01
C LYS A 271 26.48 -6.12 -23.15
N ALA A 272 27.01 -5.11 -23.86
CA ALA A 272 27.95 -5.34 -24.96
C ALA A 272 29.35 -5.66 -24.44
N ASP A 273 29.77 -5.06 -23.32
CA ASP A 273 31.04 -5.28 -22.67
C ASP A 273 30.87 -5.86 -21.26
N THR A 274 31.14 -7.18 -21.15
CA THR A 274 31.03 -7.88 -19.87
C THR A 274 32.04 -7.40 -18.83
N PHE A 275 33.23 -6.96 -19.25
CA PHE A 275 34.22 -6.43 -18.33
C PHE A 275 33.77 -5.12 -17.66
N ILE A 276 33.18 -4.22 -18.44
CA ILE A 276 32.61 -2.96 -17.89
C ILE A 276 31.47 -3.28 -16.93
N PHE A 277 30.61 -4.24 -17.29
CA PHE A 277 29.51 -4.66 -16.42
C PHE A 277 30.02 -5.23 -15.10
N ASP A 278 30.97 -6.16 -15.13
CA ASP A 278 31.56 -6.75 -13.92
C ASP A 278 32.19 -5.68 -13.01
N LYS A 279 32.92 -4.73 -13.60
CA LYS A 279 33.48 -3.59 -12.87
C LYS A 279 32.39 -2.69 -12.25
N PHE A 280 31.30 -2.49 -12.95
CA PHE A 280 30.17 -1.74 -12.43
C PHE A 280 29.52 -2.45 -11.25
N VAL A 281 29.29 -3.77 -11.35
CA VAL A 281 28.79 -4.61 -10.25
C VAL A 281 29.73 -4.56 -9.05
N ASP A 282 31.07 -4.70 -9.27
CA ASP A 282 32.07 -4.57 -8.21
C ASP A 282 31.97 -3.19 -7.50
N ARG A 283 31.78 -2.11 -8.26
CA ARG A 283 31.62 -0.75 -7.69
C ARG A 283 30.38 -0.64 -6.80
N ILE A 284 29.25 -1.26 -7.18
CA ILE A 284 28.03 -1.29 -6.39
C ILE A 284 28.22 -2.14 -5.13
N GLN A 285 28.82 -3.34 -5.25
CA GLN A 285 29.06 -4.23 -4.11
C GLN A 285 30.03 -3.63 -3.07
N ASN A 286 30.91 -2.74 -3.48
CA ASN A 286 31.81 -2.01 -2.58
C ASN A 286 31.11 -0.82 -1.85
N LYS A 287 29.82 -0.56 -2.11
CA LYS A 287 29.01 0.37 -1.36
C LYS A 287 28.26 -0.32 -0.22
N SER A 288 27.88 0.43 0.80
CA SER A 288 27.02 -0.06 1.89
C SER A 288 25.59 -0.19 1.38
N ILE A 289 25.27 -1.26 0.65
CA ILE A 289 23.94 -1.58 0.16
C ILE A 289 23.29 -2.68 1.01
N LEU A 290 21.98 -2.78 1.00
CA LEU A 290 21.24 -3.83 1.70
C LEU A 290 21.25 -5.15 0.93
N GLU A 291 21.03 -5.09 -0.36
CA GLU A 291 21.01 -6.23 -1.26
C GLU A 291 21.25 -5.76 -2.69
N LEU A 292 21.86 -6.61 -3.53
CA LEU A 292 21.99 -6.43 -4.97
C LEU A 292 21.26 -7.53 -5.71
N LYS A 293 20.30 -7.16 -6.56
CA LYS A 293 19.67 -8.06 -7.54
C LYS A 293 20.07 -7.67 -8.95
N ILE A 294 20.28 -8.65 -9.83
CA ILE A 294 20.58 -8.44 -11.24
C ILE A 294 19.56 -9.21 -12.07
N ALA A 295 18.78 -8.50 -12.88
CA ALA A 295 17.84 -9.08 -13.83
C ALA A 295 18.40 -8.93 -15.26
N GLU A 296 18.83 -10.04 -15.86
CA GLU A 296 19.41 -10.06 -17.21
C GLU A 296 18.39 -10.38 -18.32
N ASN A 297 17.21 -10.91 -17.97
CA ASN A 297 16.16 -11.25 -18.91
C ASN A 297 14.87 -10.50 -18.59
N PHE A 298 14.18 -10.06 -19.65
CA PHE A 298 12.88 -9.39 -19.51
C PHE A 298 11.83 -10.29 -18.81
N ASN A 299 11.90 -11.61 -19.02
CA ASN A 299 11.00 -12.57 -18.38
C ASN A 299 11.26 -12.71 -16.86
N GLU A 300 12.52 -12.58 -16.40
CA GLU A 300 12.83 -12.52 -14.97
C GLU A 300 12.29 -11.23 -14.33
N PHE A 301 12.38 -10.11 -15.06
CA PHE A 301 11.83 -8.84 -14.62
C PHE A 301 10.30 -8.87 -14.46
N VAL A 302 9.60 -9.53 -15.39
CA VAL A 302 8.13 -9.70 -15.32
C VAL A 302 7.74 -10.70 -14.23
N GLY A 303 8.48 -11.81 -14.07
CA GLY A 303 8.22 -12.82 -13.05
C GLY A 303 8.43 -12.33 -11.62
N GLU A 304 9.49 -11.56 -11.37
CA GLU A 304 9.78 -10.99 -10.04
C GLU A 304 8.76 -9.91 -9.58
N ASN A 305 8.13 -9.22 -10.51
CA ASN A 305 7.03 -8.28 -10.17
C ASN A 305 5.79 -9.01 -9.63
N VAL A 306 5.70 -10.31 -9.86
CA VAL A 306 4.64 -11.18 -9.33
C VAL A 306 4.99 -11.69 -7.93
N GLU A 307 6.27 -11.95 -7.64
CA GLU A 307 6.72 -12.41 -6.31
C GLU A 307 6.67 -11.30 -5.25
N ASP A 308 6.78 -10.04 -5.66
CA ASP A 308 6.74 -8.89 -4.75
C ASP A 308 5.33 -8.35 -4.45
N SER A 309 4.31 -8.77 -5.22
CA SER A 309 2.93 -8.52 -4.84
C SER A 309 2.51 -9.55 -3.80
N GLU A 310 1.89 -9.14 -2.70
CA GLU A 310 1.07 -10.07 -1.93
C GLU A 310 0.04 -10.67 -2.91
N ILE A 311 0.24 -11.92 -3.24
CA ILE A 311 -0.65 -12.66 -4.14
C ILE A 311 -1.96 -12.80 -3.39
N SER A 312 -2.94 -11.94 -3.68
CA SER A 312 -4.31 -12.22 -3.27
C SER A 312 -4.75 -13.53 -3.94
N VAL A 313 -5.70 -14.24 -3.37
CA VAL A 313 -6.21 -15.49 -4.00
C VAL A 313 -6.79 -15.18 -5.38
N GLU A 314 -7.28 -13.96 -5.61
CA GLU A 314 -7.76 -13.47 -6.90
C GLU A 314 -6.61 -13.29 -7.90
N ASP A 315 -5.45 -12.76 -7.44
CA ASP A 315 -4.23 -12.68 -8.24
C ASP A 315 -3.69 -14.08 -8.57
N THR A 316 -3.82 -15.03 -7.64
CA THR A 316 -3.43 -16.43 -7.86
C THR A 316 -4.26 -17.05 -8.98
N SER A 317 -5.57 -16.76 -9.06
CA SER A 317 -6.43 -17.24 -10.14
C SER A 317 -5.99 -16.71 -11.49
N THR A 318 -5.76 -15.41 -11.57
CA THR A 318 -5.32 -14.72 -12.79
C THR A 318 -3.95 -15.24 -13.26
N LEU A 319 -3.02 -15.45 -12.32
CA LEU A 319 -1.71 -16.03 -12.60
C LEU A 319 -1.80 -17.45 -13.12
N LEU A 320 -2.62 -18.29 -12.48
CA LEU A 320 -2.85 -19.66 -12.92
C LEU A 320 -3.47 -19.72 -14.30
N TYR A 321 -4.45 -18.85 -14.59
CA TYR A 321 -5.09 -18.82 -15.90
C TYR A 321 -4.10 -18.33 -16.99
N THR A 322 -3.29 -17.31 -16.69
CA THR A 322 -2.25 -16.83 -17.60
C THR A 322 -1.19 -17.91 -17.85
N TYR A 323 -0.80 -18.66 -16.80
CA TYR A 323 0.11 -19.77 -16.94
C TYR A 323 -0.48 -20.89 -17.80
N ILE A 324 -1.76 -21.28 -17.56
CA ILE A 324 -2.45 -22.29 -18.37
C ILE A 324 -2.54 -21.87 -19.84
N ASP A 325 -2.76 -20.57 -20.11
CA ASP A 325 -2.79 -20.06 -21.48
C ASP A 325 -1.42 -20.10 -22.17
N ALA A 326 -0.36 -19.89 -21.42
CA ALA A 326 1.02 -19.90 -21.94
C ALA A 326 1.60 -21.30 -22.15
N VAL A 327 1.10 -22.31 -21.43
CA VAL A 327 1.62 -23.70 -21.57
C VAL A 327 1.21 -24.31 -22.91
N GLU A 328 2.18 -24.83 -23.67
CA GLU A 328 1.92 -25.66 -24.85
C GLU A 328 1.47 -27.06 -24.41
N THR A 329 0.20 -27.38 -24.63
CA THR A 329 -0.40 -28.67 -24.24
C THR A 329 -1.55 -29.03 -25.20
N ASP A 330 -1.73 -30.33 -25.42
CA ASP A 330 -2.87 -30.87 -26.19
C ASP A 330 -4.15 -31.00 -25.34
N LEU A 331 -4.09 -30.65 -24.04
CA LEU A 331 -5.23 -30.70 -23.14
C LEU A 331 -6.14 -29.47 -23.34
N ASP A 332 -7.43 -29.67 -23.08
CA ASP A 332 -8.43 -28.59 -23.12
C ASP A 332 -8.18 -27.58 -21.97
N LYS A 333 -7.65 -26.42 -22.33
CA LYS A 333 -7.28 -25.34 -21.39
C LYS A 333 -8.48 -24.79 -20.64
N ASP A 334 -9.64 -24.69 -21.28
CA ASP A 334 -10.87 -24.19 -20.63
C ASP A 334 -11.36 -25.16 -19.56
N ARG A 335 -11.22 -26.46 -19.81
CA ARG A 335 -11.54 -27.48 -18.82
C ARG A 335 -10.55 -27.47 -17.65
N ILE A 336 -9.27 -27.22 -17.89
CA ILE A 336 -8.25 -27.08 -16.83
C ILE A 336 -8.58 -25.84 -15.98
N LYS A 337 -8.90 -24.70 -16.58
CA LYS A 337 -9.27 -23.48 -15.86
C LYS A 337 -10.53 -23.69 -15.00
N SER A 338 -11.56 -24.35 -15.55
CA SER A 338 -12.78 -24.69 -14.80
C SER A 338 -12.47 -25.54 -13.58
N HIS A 339 -11.63 -26.58 -13.73
CA HIS A 339 -11.24 -27.45 -12.62
C HIS A 339 -10.42 -26.71 -11.54
N MET A 340 -9.54 -25.82 -11.96
CA MET A 340 -8.77 -24.96 -11.03
C MET A 340 -9.69 -23.99 -10.29
N SER A 341 -10.69 -23.41 -10.97
CA SER A 341 -11.70 -22.56 -10.33
C SER A 341 -12.49 -23.32 -9.26
N ASP A 342 -12.92 -24.54 -9.56
CA ASP A 342 -13.66 -25.38 -8.61
C ASP A 342 -12.81 -25.73 -7.37
N LEU A 343 -11.52 -26.08 -7.57
CA LEU A 343 -10.60 -26.36 -6.47
C LEU A 343 -10.30 -25.12 -5.61
N MET A 344 -10.21 -23.94 -6.22
CA MET A 344 -10.02 -22.68 -5.49
C MET A 344 -11.26 -22.32 -4.66
N LEU A 345 -12.46 -22.54 -5.21
CA LEU A 345 -13.71 -22.33 -4.49
C LEU A 345 -13.82 -23.29 -3.30
N GLU A 346 -13.44 -24.57 -3.50
CA GLU A 346 -13.40 -25.57 -2.42
C GLU A 346 -12.38 -25.18 -1.34
N ALA A 347 -11.18 -24.73 -1.72
CA ALA A 347 -10.17 -24.27 -0.78
C ALA A 347 -10.65 -23.06 0.04
N GLN A 348 -11.36 -22.11 -0.57
CA GLN A 348 -11.96 -20.97 0.13
C GLN A 348 -13.03 -21.38 1.14
N THR A 349 -13.79 -22.46 0.85
CA THR A 349 -14.80 -22.98 1.78
C THR A 349 -14.17 -23.75 2.95
N LEU A 350 -13.01 -24.38 2.77
CA LEU A 350 -12.27 -25.08 3.83
C LEU A 350 -11.57 -24.14 4.82
N GLU A 351 -11.26 -22.91 4.44
CA GLU A 351 -10.71 -21.88 5.35
C GLU A 351 -11.76 -21.25 6.29
N ILE A 352 -13.03 -21.54 6.10
CA ILE A 352 -14.16 -21.01 6.88
C ILE A 352 -14.60 -21.98 8.02
N ALA A 353 -13.96 -23.12 8.15
CA ALA A 353 -14.30 -24.14 9.15
C ALA A 353 -13.37 -24.13 10.36
#